data_eaa3af02f6ec82317e5ef2ffc79fb3e0
#
_entry.id   eaa3af02f6ec82317e5ef2ffc79fb3e0
#
_cell.length_a   1.000
_cell.length_b   1.000
_cell.length_c   1.000
_cell.angle_alpha   90.00
_cell.angle_beta   90.00
_cell.angle_gamma   90.00
#
_symmetry.space_group_name_H-M   'P 1'
#
loop_
_entity.id
_entity.type
_entity.pdbx_description
1 polymer ?
#
loop_
_entity_poly.entity_id
_entity_poly.type
_entity_poly.pdbx_seq_one_letter_code
_entity_poly.pdbx_strand_id
1 'polypeptide(L)'
;MKTITTFLAAALVFGASNAAVASDSEAVTVGGVAMENSSSSAAFAAVKKKLGKWEGQMTQSLTGAVFDVSYEWRLTSGGNTITETIVEDGVEMLTTYNDRDGELVVKHYCALGTEPVFKVSEVSDASMSIALDEAKSDLQRAHHNFVTDMKWTMDASDPNAMVFENSVLLDGEVTNNRAELK
;
A
#
# COMPACT_ATOMS: atom_id res chain seq x y z
N MET A 1 -23.05 -21.67 -73.26
CA MET A 1 -23.76 -21.36 -72.03
C MET A 1 -22.80 -21.60 -70.89
N LYS A 2 -22.28 -20.52 -70.27
CA LYS A 2 -21.37 -20.54 -69.10
C LYS A 2 -22.13 -20.03 -67.88
N THR A 3 -22.36 -20.93 -66.92
CA THR A 3 -23.04 -20.63 -65.67
C THR A 3 -22.02 -20.00 -64.70
N ILE A 4 -22.28 -18.79 -64.24
CA ILE A 4 -21.48 -18.09 -63.23
C ILE A 4 -22.12 -18.37 -61.86
N THR A 5 -21.38 -19.03 -60.97
CA THR A 5 -21.80 -19.30 -59.58
C THR A 5 -21.21 -18.18 -58.68
N THR A 6 -22.07 -17.37 -58.16
CA THR A 6 -21.71 -16.29 -57.22
C THR A 6 -21.64 -16.85 -55.82
N PHE A 7 -20.44 -16.79 -55.15
CA PHE A 7 -20.28 -17.09 -53.75
C PHE A 7 -20.55 -15.87 -52.91
N LEU A 8 -21.52 -15.97 -52.02
CA LEU A 8 -21.85 -14.94 -51.03
C LEU A 8 -21.02 -15.24 -49.76
N ALA A 9 -20.05 -14.38 -49.43
CA ALA A 9 -19.28 -14.50 -48.22
C ALA A 9 -20.02 -13.73 -47.09
N ALA A 10 -20.50 -14.47 -46.09
CA ALA A 10 -21.07 -13.89 -44.89
C ALA A 10 -19.95 -13.56 -43.89
N ALA A 11 -19.73 -12.28 -43.61
CA ALA A 11 -18.84 -11.82 -42.57
C ALA A 11 -19.53 -11.90 -41.21
N LEU A 12 -19.07 -12.80 -40.34
CA LEU A 12 -19.47 -12.84 -38.93
C LEU A 12 -18.69 -11.76 -38.17
N VAL A 13 -19.38 -10.72 -37.75
CA VAL A 13 -18.86 -9.70 -36.82
C VAL A 13 -19.01 -10.28 -35.42
N PHE A 14 -17.92 -10.70 -34.80
CA PHE A 14 -17.84 -10.99 -33.36
C PHE A 14 -17.82 -9.66 -32.59
N GLY A 15 -18.93 -9.25 -32.05
CA GLY A 15 -19.02 -8.18 -31.07
C GLY A 15 -18.46 -8.66 -29.74
N ALA A 16 -17.25 -8.21 -29.36
CA ALA A 16 -16.75 -8.38 -28.01
C ALA A 16 -17.55 -7.47 -27.07
N SER A 17 -18.49 -8.07 -26.35
CA SER A 17 -19.16 -7.41 -25.23
C SER A 17 -18.16 -7.35 -24.08
N ASN A 18 -17.57 -6.17 -23.85
CA ASN A 18 -16.92 -5.85 -22.58
C ASN A 18 -18.00 -5.79 -21.49
N ALA A 19 -18.24 -6.89 -20.81
CA ALA A 19 -18.97 -6.87 -19.55
C ALA A 19 -18.08 -6.14 -18.53
N ALA A 20 -18.39 -4.88 -18.25
CA ALA A 20 -17.89 -4.20 -17.07
C ALA A 20 -18.37 -5.01 -15.86
N VAL A 21 -17.44 -5.63 -15.15
CA VAL A 21 -17.72 -6.22 -13.84
C VAL A 21 -17.94 -5.03 -12.91
N ALA A 22 -19.21 -4.64 -12.72
CA ALA A 22 -19.58 -3.77 -11.62
C ALA A 22 -19.29 -4.56 -10.34
N SER A 23 -18.29 -4.14 -9.57
CA SER A 23 -18.15 -4.61 -8.20
C SER A 23 -19.32 -4.00 -7.42
N ASP A 24 -20.31 -4.80 -7.07
CA ASP A 24 -21.32 -4.46 -6.07
C ASP A 24 -20.60 -4.31 -4.72
N SER A 25 -20.01 -3.15 -4.46
CA SER A 25 -19.64 -2.79 -3.10
C SER A 25 -20.94 -2.41 -2.40
N GLU A 26 -21.41 -3.27 -1.50
CA GLU A 26 -22.55 -2.96 -0.63
C GLU A 26 -22.31 -1.60 0.03
N ALA A 27 -23.27 -0.68 -0.10
CA ALA A 27 -23.16 0.65 0.49
C ALA A 27 -23.02 0.52 2.00
N VAL A 28 -21.93 1.05 2.55
CA VAL A 28 -21.71 1.09 4.00
C VAL A 28 -22.73 2.04 4.63
N THR A 29 -23.44 1.61 5.67
CA THR A 29 -24.40 2.45 6.38
C THR A 29 -23.99 2.64 7.85
N VAL A 30 -24.18 3.86 8.36
CA VAL A 30 -24.03 4.17 9.78
C VAL A 30 -25.33 4.79 10.28
N GLY A 31 -25.97 4.13 11.24
CA GLY A 31 -27.26 4.58 11.75
C GLY A 31 -28.37 4.72 10.67
N GLY A 32 -28.28 3.90 9.61
CA GLY A 32 -29.23 3.95 8.48
C GLY A 32 -28.90 5.01 7.43
N VAL A 33 -27.81 5.78 7.59
CA VAL A 33 -27.34 6.75 6.61
C VAL A 33 -26.31 6.08 5.71
N ALA A 34 -26.54 6.10 4.39
CA ALA A 34 -25.61 5.57 3.41
C ALA A 34 -24.34 6.46 3.35
N MET A 35 -23.18 5.82 3.41
CA MET A 35 -21.88 6.46 3.24
C MET A 35 -21.45 6.33 1.79
N GLU A 36 -20.95 7.41 1.22
CA GLU A 36 -20.34 7.36 -0.11
C GLU A 36 -18.96 6.65 -0.01
N ASN A 37 -18.77 5.67 -0.87
CA ASN A 37 -17.45 5.07 -1.06
C ASN A 37 -16.67 5.99 -1.99
N SER A 38 -15.54 6.55 -1.50
CA SER A 38 -14.60 7.26 -2.36
C SER A 38 -13.98 6.29 -3.38
N SER A 39 -13.72 6.77 -4.59
CA SER A 39 -12.96 6.00 -5.58
C SER A 39 -11.56 5.68 -5.02
N SER A 40 -11.14 4.42 -5.09
CA SER A 40 -9.85 3.99 -4.57
C SER A 40 -8.74 4.30 -5.57
N SER A 41 -7.69 5.02 -5.15
CA SER A 41 -6.48 5.21 -5.95
C SER A 41 -5.74 3.88 -6.18
N ALA A 42 -4.89 3.83 -7.22
CA ALA A 42 -4.04 2.66 -7.47
C ALA A 42 -3.12 2.36 -6.27
N ALA A 43 -2.64 3.40 -5.59
CA ALA A 43 -1.81 3.27 -4.40
C ALA A 43 -2.60 2.66 -3.22
N PHE A 44 -3.83 3.11 -2.96
CA PHE A 44 -4.68 2.53 -1.93
C PHE A 44 -5.04 1.07 -2.26
N ALA A 45 -5.31 0.76 -3.53
CA ALA A 45 -5.53 -0.62 -3.98
C ALA A 45 -4.28 -1.50 -3.77
N ALA A 46 -3.07 -0.96 -3.93
CA ALA A 46 -1.82 -1.68 -3.62
C ALA A 46 -1.67 -1.96 -2.12
N VAL A 47 -2.07 -1.02 -1.25
CA VAL A 47 -2.10 -1.27 0.21
C VAL A 47 -3.12 -2.34 0.58
N LYS A 48 -4.29 -2.37 -0.07
CA LYS A 48 -5.31 -3.42 0.15
C LYS A 48 -4.78 -4.85 -0.10
N LYS A 49 -3.81 -5.03 -0.99
CA LYS A 49 -3.19 -6.36 -1.24
C LYS A 49 -2.42 -6.89 -0.01
N LYS A 50 -2.07 -6.02 0.95
CA LYS A 50 -1.34 -6.38 2.17
C LYS A 50 -2.24 -6.65 3.37
N LEU A 51 -3.58 -6.56 3.23
CA LEU A 51 -4.51 -6.77 4.35
C LEU A 51 -4.29 -8.14 5.00
N GLY A 52 -4.25 -8.13 6.34
CA GLY A 52 -3.94 -9.28 7.17
C GLY A 52 -2.71 -9.05 8.02
N LYS A 53 -2.23 -10.12 8.63
CA LYS A 53 -1.07 -10.10 9.52
C LYS A 53 0.13 -10.75 8.82
N TRP A 54 1.28 -10.10 8.95
CA TRP A 54 2.56 -10.53 8.42
C TRP A 54 3.57 -10.55 9.56
N GLU A 55 4.38 -11.58 9.63
CA GLU A 55 5.36 -11.77 10.70
C GLU A 55 6.72 -12.15 10.09
N GLY A 56 7.80 -11.80 10.77
CA GLY A 56 9.14 -12.12 10.30
C GLY A 56 10.22 -11.53 11.17
N GLN A 57 11.40 -11.36 10.58
CA GLN A 57 12.56 -10.78 11.26
C GLN A 57 13.09 -9.60 10.48
N MET A 58 13.44 -8.54 11.21
CA MET A 58 14.12 -7.35 10.69
C MET A 58 15.59 -7.39 11.04
N THR A 59 16.40 -7.04 10.07
CA THR A 59 17.82 -6.71 10.28
C THR A 59 17.98 -5.19 10.26
N GLN A 60 18.53 -4.64 11.32
CA GLN A 60 18.87 -3.22 11.43
C GLN A 60 20.31 -2.99 11.01
N SER A 61 20.54 -2.14 10.02
CA SER A 61 21.89 -1.96 9.47
C SER A 61 22.85 -1.23 10.41
N LEU A 62 22.34 -0.36 11.30
CA LEU A 62 23.16 0.43 12.21
C LEU A 62 23.93 -0.43 13.23
N THR A 63 23.24 -1.41 13.80
CA THR A 63 23.80 -2.26 14.88
C THR A 63 24.06 -3.71 14.43
N GLY A 64 23.50 -4.12 13.29
CA GLY A 64 23.46 -5.52 12.86
C GLY A 64 22.49 -6.38 13.67
N ALA A 65 21.66 -5.78 14.53
CA ALA A 65 20.68 -6.49 15.31
C ALA A 65 19.60 -7.14 14.42
N VAL A 66 19.18 -8.35 14.82
CA VAL A 66 18.06 -9.06 14.20
C VAL A 66 17.01 -9.28 15.29
N PHE A 67 15.77 -8.92 15.02
CA PHE A 67 14.66 -9.01 15.95
C PHE A 67 13.35 -9.34 15.24
N ASP A 68 12.38 -9.85 16.01
CA ASP A 68 11.08 -10.22 15.50
C ASP A 68 10.23 -8.98 15.22
N VAL A 69 9.45 -9.05 14.14
CA VAL A 69 8.53 -7.99 13.72
C VAL A 69 7.18 -8.57 13.31
N SER A 70 6.13 -7.78 13.51
CA SER A 70 4.82 -8.06 12.93
C SER A 70 4.13 -6.79 12.44
N TYR A 71 3.41 -6.93 11.34
CA TYR A 71 2.64 -5.87 10.69
C TYR A 71 1.23 -6.36 10.42
N GLU A 72 0.22 -5.65 10.92
CA GLU A 72 -1.17 -6.02 10.70
C GLU A 72 -1.94 -4.89 10.03
N TRP A 73 -2.35 -5.10 8.77
CA TRP A 73 -3.16 -4.17 7.99
C TRP A 73 -4.63 -4.50 8.11
N ARG A 74 -5.45 -3.51 8.51
CA ARG A 74 -6.91 -3.64 8.65
C ARG A 74 -7.62 -2.52 7.91
N LEU A 75 -8.65 -2.90 7.13
CA LEU A 75 -9.55 -1.94 6.51
C LEU A 75 -10.54 -1.42 7.54
N THR A 76 -10.75 -0.11 7.59
CA THR A 76 -11.65 0.58 8.53
C THR A 76 -12.35 1.77 7.86
N SER A 77 -13.11 2.55 8.64
CA SER A 77 -13.79 3.77 8.18
C SER A 77 -14.64 3.56 6.94
N GLY A 78 -15.42 2.45 6.92
CA GLY A 78 -16.28 2.13 5.78
C GLY A 78 -15.52 1.83 4.48
N GLY A 79 -14.25 1.42 4.58
CA GLY A 79 -13.42 1.10 3.42
C GLY A 79 -12.51 2.23 2.94
N ASN A 80 -12.52 3.39 3.62
CA ASN A 80 -11.77 4.59 3.19
C ASN A 80 -10.41 4.74 3.88
N THR A 81 -10.11 3.92 4.89
CA THR A 81 -8.85 3.98 5.64
C THR A 81 -8.33 2.57 5.87
N ILE A 82 -7.02 2.40 5.78
CA ILE A 82 -6.33 1.22 6.28
C ILE A 82 -5.46 1.65 7.45
N THR A 83 -5.51 0.91 8.55
CA THR A 83 -4.58 1.02 9.66
C THR A 83 -3.56 -0.11 9.58
N GLU A 84 -2.32 0.18 9.92
CA GLU A 84 -1.26 -0.80 10.09
C GLU A 84 -0.74 -0.72 11.51
N THR A 85 -0.97 -1.76 12.29
CA THR A 85 -0.33 -1.94 13.59
C THR A 85 1.03 -2.60 13.36
N ILE A 86 2.08 -1.96 13.82
CA ILE A 86 3.47 -2.39 13.67
C ILE A 86 3.98 -2.77 15.04
N VAL A 87 4.64 -3.93 15.17
CA VAL A 87 5.39 -4.29 16.37
C VAL A 87 6.81 -4.65 15.95
N GLU A 88 7.78 -3.89 16.43
CA GLU A 88 9.20 -4.10 16.17
C GLU A 88 9.94 -4.20 17.51
N ASP A 89 10.63 -5.32 17.75
CA ASP A 89 11.29 -5.62 19.05
C ASP A 89 10.38 -5.38 20.27
N GLY A 90 9.08 -5.73 20.14
CA GLY A 90 8.08 -5.56 21.17
C GLY A 90 7.51 -4.14 21.32
N VAL A 91 7.96 -3.17 20.53
CA VAL A 91 7.43 -1.79 20.52
C VAL A 91 6.34 -1.65 19.49
N GLU A 92 5.15 -1.25 19.94
CA GLU A 92 3.99 -1.02 19.06
C GLU A 92 4.00 0.39 18.46
N MET A 93 3.72 0.48 17.18
CA MET A 93 3.56 1.71 16.41
C MET A 93 2.34 1.62 15.51
N LEU A 94 1.93 2.74 14.91
CA LEU A 94 0.75 2.80 14.05
C LEU A 94 1.08 3.56 12.76
N THR A 95 0.58 3.04 11.63
CA THR A 95 0.52 3.80 10.38
C THR A 95 -0.92 3.85 9.88
N THR A 96 -1.33 4.97 9.32
CA THR A 96 -2.64 5.16 8.68
C THR A 96 -2.46 5.47 7.21
N TYR A 97 -3.30 4.87 6.38
CA TYR A 97 -3.35 5.04 4.94
C TYR A 97 -4.75 5.56 4.58
N ASN A 98 -4.84 6.80 4.13
CA ASN A 98 -6.11 7.41 3.75
C ASN A 98 -6.08 7.79 2.27
N ASP A 99 -7.07 7.33 1.52
CA ASP A 99 -7.28 7.81 0.16
C ASP A 99 -8.15 9.08 0.22
N ARG A 100 -7.62 10.17 -0.28
CA ARG A 100 -8.31 11.45 -0.30
C ARG A 100 -8.20 12.04 -1.70
N ASP A 101 -9.35 12.22 -2.37
CA ASP A 101 -9.41 12.82 -3.70
C ASP A 101 -8.49 12.13 -4.74
N GLY A 102 -8.30 10.80 -4.60
CA GLY A 102 -7.43 9.99 -5.48
C GLY A 102 -5.93 10.06 -5.12
N GLU A 103 -5.57 10.71 -4.02
CA GLU A 103 -4.21 10.77 -3.49
C GLU A 103 -4.13 9.97 -2.18
N LEU A 104 -3.19 9.03 -2.10
CA LEU A 104 -2.90 8.30 -0.88
C LEU A 104 -2.04 9.18 0.06
N VAL A 105 -2.58 9.46 1.24
CA VAL A 105 -1.86 10.11 2.34
C VAL A 105 -1.53 9.06 3.39
N VAL A 106 -0.25 8.95 3.74
CA VAL A 106 0.23 8.01 4.76
C VAL A 106 0.80 8.80 5.92
N LYS A 107 0.39 8.46 7.15
CA LYS A 107 0.93 9.04 8.37
C LYS A 107 1.39 7.93 9.32
N HIS A 108 2.63 8.01 9.76
CA HIS A 108 3.23 7.05 10.69
C HIS A 108 3.41 7.69 12.06
N TYR A 109 3.02 6.97 13.11
CA TYR A 109 3.20 7.36 14.51
C TYR A 109 4.33 6.53 15.07
N CYS A 110 5.52 7.15 15.09
CA CYS A 110 6.79 6.48 15.33
C CYS A 110 7.15 6.40 16.82
N ALA A 111 7.79 5.30 17.23
CA ALA A 111 8.38 5.16 18.56
C ALA A 111 9.45 6.23 18.87
N LEU A 112 9.98 6.88 17.84
CA LEU A 112 10.91 8.02 17.97
C LEU A 112 10.21 9.32 18.43
N GLY A 113 8.89 9.28 18.67
CA GLY A 113 8.12 10.45 19.12
C GLY A 113 7.79 11.43 18.00
N THR A 114 7.90 11.03 16.75
CA THR A 114 7.64 11.84 15.56
C THR A 114 6.49 11.25 14.72
N GLU A 115 5.88 12.11 13.90
CA GLU A 115 4.72 11.74 13.09
C GLU A 115 4.94 12.08 11.61
N PRO A 116 5.90 11.41 10.91
CA PRO A 116 6.15 11.68 9.51
C PRO A 116 4.92 11.41 8.65
N VAL A 117 4.66 12.32 7.71
CA VAL A 117 3.68 12.16 6.63
C VAL A 117 4.43 11.78 5.37
N PHE A 118 3.91 10.79 4.65
CA PHE A 118 4.51 10.31 3.42
C PHE A 118 3.59 10.52 2.22
N LYS A 119 4.22 10.64 1.07
CA LYS A 119 3.59 10.56 -0.26
C LYS A 119 4.10 9.34 -1.01
N VAL A 120 3.28 8.84 -1.92
CA VAL A 120 3.68 7.75 -2.81
C VAL A 120 4.78 8.26 -3.74
N SER A 121 5.90 7.55 -3.78
CA SER A 121 7.01 7.80 -4.71
C SER A 121 6.97 6.85 -5.90
N GLU A 122 6.52 5.60 -5.67
CA GLU A 122 6.38 4.60 -6.72
C GLU A 122 5.28 3.60 -6.34
N VAL A 123 4.51 3.13 -7.33
CA VAL A 123 3.56 2.03 -7.18
C VAL A 123 3.57 1.17 -8.43
N SER A 124 3.60 -0.15 -8.24
CA SER A 124 3.49 -1.17 -9.27
C SER A 124 2.61 -2.32 -8.78
N ASP A 125 2.44 -3.36 -9.60
CA ASP A 125 1.68 -4.55 -9.20
C ASP A 125 2.33 -5.32 -8.05
N ALA A 126 3.67 -5.30 -7.96
CA ALA A 126 4.44 -6.05 -6.97
C ALA A 126 5.04 -5.17 -5.87
N SER A 127 5.16 -3.87 -6.05
CA SER A 127 5.85 -3.00 -5.09
C SER A 127 5.16 -1.67 -4.88
N MET A 128 5.33 -1.12 -3.70
CA MET A 128 4.96 0.26 -3.36
C MET A 128 6.07 0.89 -2.54
N SER A 129 6.43 2.12 -2.89
CA SER A 129 7.39 2.95 -2.16
C SER A 129 6.72 4.27 -1.76
N ILE A 130 7.00 4.70 -0.55
CA ILE A 130 6.59 6.01 -0.04
C ILE A 130 7.82 6.75 0.47
N ALA A 131 7.82 8.06 0.31
CA ALA A 131 8.89 8.94 0.78
C ALA A 131 8.31 10.08 1.62
N LEU A 132 9.10 10.59 2.54
CA LEU A 132 8.70 11.70 3.40
C LEU A 132 8.16 12.88 2.55
N ASP A 133 7.00 13.37 2.92
CA ASP A 133 6.47 14.64 2.43
C ASP A 133 6.92 15.75 3.40
N GLU A 134 8.07 16.35 3.12
CA GLU A 134 8.65 17.38 3.99
C GLU A 134 7.73 18.60 4.16
N ALA A 135 6.89 18.89 3.16
CA ALA A 135 5.95 20.02 3.22
C ALA A 135 4.77 19.76 4.16
N LYS A 136 4.40 18.48 4.36
CA LYS A 136 3.29 18.07 5.24
C LYS A 136 3.77 17.56 6.60
N SER A 137 5.09 17.35 6.76
CA SER A 137 5.71 16.90 8.01
C SER A 137 6.39 18.09 8.69
N ASP A 138 6.00 18.37 9.94
CA ASP A 138 6.68 19.40 10.75
C ASP A 138 7.96 18.81 11.40
N LEU A 139 8.90 18.36 10.55
CA LEU A 139 10.12 17.66 10.96
C LEU A 139 11.37 18.39 10.44
N GLN A 140 12.38 18.48 11.30
CA GLN A 140 13.67 19.10 10.99
C GLN A 140 14.80 18.08 11.15
N ARG A 141 15.54 17.81 10.09
CA ARG A 141 16.63 16.83 10.07
C ARG A 141 17.74 17.07 11.11
N ALA A 142 17.91 18.33 11.55
CA ALA A 142 18.90 18.70 12.56
C ALA A 142 18.44 18.43 14.01
N HIS A 143 17.14 18.17 14.23
CA HIS A 143 16.55 18.11 15.57
C HIS A 143 15.67 16.91 15.84
N HIS A 144 15.27 16.18 14.78
CA HIS A 144 14.33 15.08 14.91
C HIS A 144 14.91 13.81 14.29
N ASN A 145 14.59 12.68 14.91
CA ASN A 145 14.78 11.35 14.39
C ASN A 145 13.47 10.85 13.80
N PHE A 146 13.46 10.31 12.59
CA PHE A 146 12.23 9.87 11.91
C PHE A 146 12.51 8.96 10.72
N VAL A 147 11.49 8.21 10.33
CA VAL A 147 11.50 7.40 9.09
C VAL A 147 11.44 8.33 7.88
N THR A 148 12.31 8.13 6.90
CA THR A 148 12.42 8.96 5.69
C THR A 148 11.72 8.33 4.49
N ASP A 149 11.67 7.01 4.42
CA ASP A 149 11.01 6.26 3.35
C ASP A 149 10.69 4.83 3.80
N MET A 150 9.73 4.22 3.10
CA MET A 150 9.36 2.82 3.28
C MET A 150 9.08 2.19 1.92
N LYS A 151 9.41 0.91 1.79
CA LYS A 151 9.15 0.12 0.59
C LYS A 151 8.68 -1.28 0.94
N TRP A 152 7.66 -1.73 0.25
CA TRP A 152 7.14 -3.10 0.30
C TRP A 152 7.28 -3.73 -1.08
N THR A 153 7.79 -4.95 -1.12
CA THR A 153 7.90 -5.74 -2.35
C THR A 153 7.29 -7.11 -2.10
N MET A 154 6.19 -7.42 -2.78
CA MET A 154 5.57 -8.74 -2.76
C MET A 154 6.40 -9.70 -3.62
N ASP A 155 6.57 -10.94 -3.17
CA ASP A 155 7.22 -11.95 -3.99
C ASP A 155 6.29 -12.37 -5.13
N ALA A 156 6.78 -12.31 -6.36
CA ALA A 156 5.98 -12.67 -7.54
C ALA A 156 5.67 -14.17 -7.61
N SER A 157 6.44 -15.00 -6.91
CA SER A 157 6.30 -16.47 -6.87
C SER A 157 5.57 -17.00 -5.63
N ASP A 158 5.50 -16.19 -4.57
CA ASP A 158 4.81 -16.53 -3.32
C ASP A 158 3.97 -15.33 -2.81
N PRO A 159 2.65 -15.34 -2.99
CA PRO A 159 1.79 -14.24 -2.55
C PRO A 159 1.74 -14.07 -1.01
N ASN A 160 2.30 -15.04 -0.26
CA ASN A 160 2.41 -14.97 1.19
C ASN A 160 3.81 -14.54 1.66
N ALA A 161 4.66 -14.04 0.76
CA ALA A 161 5.98 -13.52 1.08
C ALA A 161 6.12 -12.07 0.65
N MET A 162 6.68 -11.25 1.52
CA MET A 162 6.90 -9.82 1.29
C MET A 162 8.23 -9.39 1.90
N VAL A 163 8.91 -8.49 1.23
CA VAL A 163 10.06 -7.77 1.78
C VAL A 163 9.63 -6.36 2.14
N PHE A 164 9.94 -5.96 3.36
CA PHE A 164 9.78 -4.59 3.84
C PHE A 164 11.16 -3.97 4.05
N GLU A 165 11.33 -2.74 3.57
CA GLU A 165 12.55 -1.94 3.73
C GLU A 165 12.16 -0.55 4.19
N ASN A 166 12.92 0.04 5.10
CA ASN A 166 12.78 1.43 5.48
C ASN A 166 14.13 2.10 5.69
N SER A 167 14.15 3.43 5.56
CA SER A 167 15.28 4.25 5.95
C SER A 167 14.86 5.15 7.11
N VAL A 168 15.73 5.28 8.09
CA VAL A 168 15.50 6.07 9.31
C VAL A 168 16.64 7.06 9.50
N LEU A 169 16.31 8.33 9.69
CA LEU A 169 17.26 9.34 10.12
C LEU A 169 17.42 9.27 11.64
N LEU A 170 18.63 8.98 12.11
CA LEU A 170 18.98 8.92 13.53
C LEU A 170 20.21 9.79 13.76
N ASP A 171 20.09 10.82 14.58
CA ASP A 171 21.20 11.73 14.96
C ASP A 171 21.97 12.29 13.74
N GLY A 172 21.25 12.57 12.67
CA GLY A 172 21.78 13.12 11.42
C GLY A 172 22.31 12.08 10.42
N GLU A 173 22.35 10.79 10.77
CA GLU A 173 22.76 9.70 9.91
C GLU A 173 21.56 8.87 9.44
N VAL A 174 21.59 8.41 8.18
CA VAL A 174 20.55 7.54 7.63
C VAL A 174 20.97 6.08 7.82
N THR A 175 20.11 5.30 8.46
CA THR A 175 20.24 3.85 8.59
C THR A 175 19.12 3.15 7.79
N ASN A 176 19.40 1.95 7.29
CA ASN A 176 18.45 1.17 6.50
C ASN A 176 18.13 -0.13 7.22
N ASN A 177 16.87 -0.49 7.24
CA ASN A 177 16.40 -1.73 7.83
C ASN A 177 15.69 -2.56 6.76
N ARG A 178 15.72 -3.89 6.93
CA ARG A 178 15.09 -4.83 6.00
C ARG A 178 14.47 -5.98 6.78
N ALA A 179 13.22 -6.29 6.48
CA ALA A 179 12.50 -7.44 7.01
C ALA A 179 12.02 -8.36 5.88
N GLU A 180 12.04 -9.66 6.15
CA GLU A 180 11.41 -10.69 5.33
C GLU A 180 10.20 -11.21 6.07
N LEU A 181 9.01 -11.09 5.46
CA LEU A 181 7.71 -11.29 6.08
C LEU A 181 6.93 -12.41 5.38
N LYS A 182 6.17 -13.15 6.16
CA LYS A 182 5.22 -14.19 5.72
C LYS A 182 3.93 -14.13 6.53
#